data_e9c2f584c69e2384caf3c90141498045
#
_entry.id   e9c2f584c69e2384caf3c90141498045
#
_cell.length_a   1.000
_cell.length_b   1.000
_cell.length_c   1.000
_cell.angle_alpha   90.00
_cell.angle_beta   90.00
_cell.angle_gamma   90.00
#
_symmetry.space_group_name_H-M   'P 1'
#
loop_
_entity.id
_entity.type
_entity.pdbx_description
1 polymer ?
#
loop_
_entity_poly.entity_id
_entity_poly.type
_entity_poly.pdbx_seq_one_letter_code
_entity_poly.pdbx_strand_id
1 'polypeptide(L)'
;MSDADVIDPALREEALESLLIERGLADTATIETFIRTYETAVGPMNGAKVVAKAWTDPDYKRRLLADGTAAIAELGFKGPQGEHMVVLENTPAVHHVVVCTLCSCYPWPVLGLPPSWYKDPAYRSRVVREPRAVLAEWGTELAPEVEVRVHDSSSEVRYLVLPQRPSGTESMSEEELAALVTRDAMVGVTEVAAP
;
A
#
# COMPACT_ATOMS: atom_id res chain seq x y z
N MET A 1 34.37 -5.81 -3.79
CA MET A 1 33.46 -6.97 -3.74
C MET A 1 33.03 -7.19 -5.18
N SER A 2 33.36 -8.33 -5.77
CA SER A 2 33.02 -8.62 -7.16
C SER A 2 31.56 -9.07 -7.23
N ASP A 3 30.87 -8.74 -8.35
CA ASP A 3 29.46 -9.15 -8.63
C ASP A 3 29.23 -10.68 -8.62
N ALA A 4 30.28 -11.48 -8.47
CA ALA A 4 30.23 -12.95 -8.54
C ALA A 4 29.74 -13.64 -7.24
N ASP A 5 29.57 -12.89 -6.13
CA ASP A 5 29.17 -13.47 -4.82
C ASP A 5 27.72 -13.21 -4.43
N VAL A 6 26.91 -12.60 -5.29
CA VAL A 6 25.48 -12.39 -5.00
C VAL A 6 24.73 -13.61 -5.51
N ILE A 7 24.45 -14.56 -4.62
CA ILE A 7 23.53 -15.68 -4.92
C ILE A 7 22.17 -15.10 -5.30
N ASP A 8 21.61 -15.56 -6.42
CA ASP A 8 20.27 -15.19 -6.88
C ASP A 8 19.26 -15.26 -5.71
N PRO A 9 18.51 -14.19 -5.43
CA PRO A 9 17.50 -14.19 -4.39
C PRO A 9 16.48 -15.34 -4.51
N ALA A 10 16.11 -15.75 -5.72
CA ALA A 10 15.20 -16.85 -5.95
C ALA A 10 15.79 -18.20 -5.49
N LEU A 11 17.08 -18.44 -5.75
CA LEU A 11 17.78 -19.63 -5.26
C LEU A 11 17.91 -19.65 -3.72
N ARG A 12 18.04 -18.46 -3.10
CA ARG A 12 18.06 -18.38 -1.63
C ARG A 12 16.69 -18.68 -1.04
N GLU A 13 15.64 -18.20 -1.67
CA GLU A 13 14.25 -18.46 -1.25
C GLU A 13 13.94 -19.96 -1.32
N GLU A 14 14.24 -20.60 -2.45
CA GLU A 14 14.05 -22.04 -2.66
C GLU A 14 14.84 -22.88 -1.63
N ALA A 15 16.09 -22.52 -1.38
CA ALA A 15 16.91 -23.20 -0.39
C ALA A 15 16.38 -23.05 1.05
N LEU A 16 15.87 -21.86 1.41
CA LEU A 16 15.26 -21.62 2.72
C LEU A 16 13.96 -22.39 2.88
N GLU A 17 13.10 -22.41 1.87
CA GLU A 17 11.86 -23.18 1.86
C GLU A 17 12.16 -24.66 2.06
N SER A 18 13.08 -25.21 1.28
CA SER A 18 13.50 -26.62 1.40
C SER A 18 13.98 -26.96 2.80
N LEU A 19 14.82 -26.11 3.40
CA LEU A 19 15.33 -26.32 4.75
C LEU A 19 14.22 -26.26 5.84
N LEU A 20 13.23 -25.37 5.67
CA LEU A 20 12.09 -25.28 6.61
C LEU A 20 11.24 -26.55 6.55
N ILE A 21 10.99 -27.06 5.33
CA ILE A 21 10.22 -28.30 5.11
C ILE A 21 10.99 -29.49 5.69
N GLU A 22 12.28 -29.64 5.37
CA GLU A 22 13.13 -30.74 5.90
C GLU A 22 13.18 -30.77 7.44
N ARG A 23 13.11 -29.59 8.08
CA ARG A 23 13.11 -29.48 9.54
C ARG A 23 11.72 -29.59 10.16
N GLY A 24 10.69 -29.79 9.38
CA GLY A 24 9.30 -29.85 9.86
C GLY A 24 8.79 -28.55 10.48
N LEU A 25 9.39 -27.41 10.12
CA LEU A 25 8.97 -26.07 10.58
C LEU A 25 7.90 -25.47 9.67
N ALA A 26 7.78 -25.95 8.45
CA ALA A 26 6.73 -25.62 7.50
C ALA A 26 6.37 -26.87 6.68
N ASP A 27 5.21 -26.85 6.04
CA ASP A 27 4.81 -27.81 5.02
C ASP A 27 4.38 -27.08 3.75
N THR A 28 4.57 -27.72 2.60
CA THR A 28 4.27 -27.15 1.28
C THR A 28 2.82 -26.68 1.17
N ALA A 29 1.85 -27.41 1.73
CA ALA A 29 0.44 -27.06 1.64
C ALA A 29 0.12 -25.76 2.41
N THR A 30 0.78 -25.56 3.55
CA THR A 30 0.67 -24.30 4.32
C THR A 30 1.26 -23.13 3.53
N ILE A 31 2.44 -23.29 2.94
CA ILE A 31 3.10 -22.26 2.12
C ILE A 31 2.23 -21.90 0.92
N GLU A 32 1.76 -22.89 0.14
CA GLU A 32 0.87 -22.69 -1.00
C GLU A 32 -0.44 -22.01 -0.62
N THR A 33 -1.02 -22.35 0.54
CA THR A 33 -2.24 -21.72 1.06
C THR A 33 -2.00 -20.25 1.39
N PHE A 34 -0.84 -19.94 2.01
CA PHE A 34 -0.46 -18.57 2.31
C PHE A 34 -0.27 -17.74 1.02
N ILE A 35 0.49 -18.25 0.07
CA ILE A 35 0.71 -17.60 -1.24
C ILE A 35 -0.64 -17.33 -1.91
N ARG A 36 -1.49 -18.35 -2.05
CA ARG A 36 -2.82 -18.22 -2.67
C ARG A 36 -3.68 -17.16 -1.98
N THR A 37 -3.66 -17.11 -0.64
CA THR A 37 -4.41 -16.12 0.12
C THR A 37 -3.98 -14.69 -0.25
N TYR A 38 -2.67 -14.45 -0.36
CA TYR A 38 -2.13 -13.13 -0.73
C TYR A 38 -2.25 -12.81 -2.23
N GLU A 39 -2.43 -13.82 -3.07
CA GLU A 39 -2.71 -13.61 -4.50
C GLU A 39 -4.18 -13.31 -4.79
N THR A 40 -5.11 -13.89 -4.01
CA THR A 40 -6.54 -13.89 -4.37
C THR A 40 -7.47 -13.20 -3.38
N ALA A 41 -7.09 -13.10 -2.10
CA ALA A 41 -7.96 -12.59 -1.04
C ALA A 41 -7.39 -11.37 -0.29
N VAL A 42 -6.08 -11.17 -0.32
CA VAL A 42 -5.41 -10.06 0.37
C VAL A 42 -4.59 -9.26 -0.63
N GLY A 43 -5.01 -8.03 -0.92
CA GLY A 43 -4.29 -7.22 -1.89
C GLY A 43 -4.89 -5.84 -2.10
N PRO A 44 -4.39 -5.10 -3.10
CA PRO A 44 -4.84 -3.73 -3.37
C PRO A 44 -6.34 -3.60 -3.64
N MET A 45 -7.01 -4.67 -4.09
CA MET A 45 -8.45 -4.70 -4.27
C MET A 45 -9.22 -4.44 -2.96
N ASN A 46 -8.67 -4.81 -1.80
CA ASN A 46 -9.29 -4.53 -0.51
C ASN A 46 -9.19 -3.04 -0.17
N GLY A 47 -8.01 -2.44 -0.36
CA GLY A 47 -7.82 -1.01 -0.19
C GLY A 47 -8.66 -0.19 -1.16
N ALA A 48 -8.78 -0.63 -2.41
CA ALA A 48 -9.64 0.02 -3.41
C ALA A 48 -11.12 0.04 -2.97
N LYS A 49 -11.63 -1.03 -2.36
CA LYS A 49 -12.97 -1.07 -1.77
C LYS A 49 -13.11 -0.10 -0.58
N VAL A 50 -12.09 0.00 0.28
CA VAL A 50 -12.06 0.97 1.38
C VAL A 50 -12.15 2.40 0.84
N VAL A 51 -11.36 2.72 -0.18
CA VAL A 51 -11.34 4.04 -0.83
C VAL A 51 -12.69 4.35 -1.49
N ALA A 52 -13.22 3.45 -2.31
CA ALA A 52 -14.50 3.64 -2.99
C ALA A 52 -15.64 3.84 -1.99
N LYS A 53 -15.67 3.06 -0.92
CA LYS A 53 -16.64 3.24 0.18
C LYS A 53 -16.50 4.61 0.85
N ALA A 54 -15.28 5.06 1.11
CA ALA A 54 -15.06 6.38 1.70
C ALA A 54 -15.48 7.53 0.78
N TRP A 55 -15.40 7.34 -0.54
CA TRP A 55 -15.87 8.32 -1.52
C TRP A 55 -17.40 8.40 -1.65
N THR A 56 -18.11 7.32 -1.34
CA THR A 56 -19.58 7.21 -1.49
C THR A 56 -20.32 7.38 -0.18
N ASP A 57 -19.69 7.10 0.96
CA ASP A 57 -20.28 7.16 2.30
C ASP A 57 -19.50 8.14 3.20
N PRO A 58 -19.99 9.39 3.38
CA PRO A 58 -19.31 10.39 4.22
C PRO A 58 -19.22 9.99 5.70
N ASP A 59 -20.15 9.18 6.19
CA ASP A 59 -20.13 8.71 7.58
C ASP A 59 -19.06 7.65 7.78
N TYR A 60 -18.91 6.74 6.84
CA TYR A 60 -17.81 5.80 6.81
C TYR A 60 -16.46 6.52 6.71
N LYS A 61 -16.33 7.51 5.81
CA LYS A 61 -15.12 8.33 5.65
C LYS A 61 -14.71 8.99 6.97
N ARG A 62 -15.66 9.56 7.72
CA ARG A 62 -15.35 10.16 9.04
C ARG A 62 -14.78 9.14 10.01
N ARG A 63 -15.37 7.94 10.09
CA ARG A 63 -14.85 6.85 10.93
C ARG A 63 -13.48 6.38 10.48
N LEU A 64 -13.29 6.22 9.17
CA LEU A 64 -12.04 5.80 8.56
C LEU A 64 -10.88 6.75 8.90
N LEU A 65 -11.11 8.05 8.84
CA LEU A 65 -10.10 9.06 9.17
C LEU A 65 -9.87 9.19 10.69
N ALA A 66 -10.85 8.84 11.51
CA ALA A 66 -10.73 8.86 12.97
C ALA A 66 -10.02 7.60 13.52
N ASP A 67 -10.35 6.43 12.99
CA ASP A 67 -9.76 5.12 13.35
C ASP A 67 -9.75 4.22 12.11
N GLY A 68 -8.64 4.26 11.38
CA GLY A 68 -8.47 3.47 10.17
C GLY A 68 -8.54 1.96 10.41
N THR A 69 -7.99 1.49 11.53
CA THR A 69 -8.00 0.06 11.88
C THR A 69 -9.43 -0.44 12.09
N ALA A 70 -10.22 0.24 12.88
CA ALA A 70 -11.59 -0.16 13.18
C ALA A 70 -12.48 -0.09 11.93
N ALA A 71 -12.41 1.01 11.16
CA ALA A 71 -13.24 1.19 9.97
C ALA A 71 -12.89 0.20 8.84
N ILE A 72 -11.62 -0.11 8.62
CA ILE A 72 -11.20 -1.13 7.66
C ILE A 72 -11.69 -2.51 8.10
N ALA A 73 -11.68 -2.78 9.40
CA ALA A 73 -12.19 -4.03 9.96
C ALA A 73 -13.73 -4.21 9.80
N GLU A 74 -14.51 -3.12 9.69
CA GLU A 74 -15.95 -3.17 9.36
C GLU A 74 -16.19 -3.87 8.01
N LEU A 75 -15.27 -3.74 7.05
CA LEU A 75 -15.34 -4.40 5.74
C LEU A 75 -14.76 -5.82 5.74
N GLY A 76 -14.35 -6.33 6.90
CA GLY A 76 -13.78 -7.67 7.04
C GLY A 76 -12.28 -7.76 6.77
N PHE A 77 -11.60 -6.67 6.44
CA PHE A 77 -10.18 -6.66 6.12
C PHE A 77 -9.35 -6.56 7.40
N LYS A 78 -8.80 -7.70 7.82
CA LYS A 78 -7.98 -7.88 9.02
C LYS A 78 -6.79 -8.78 8.71
N GLY A 79 -5.75 -8.70 9.50
CA GLY A 79 -4.61 -9.60 9.38
C GLY A 79 -3.31 -8.98 9.86
N PRO A 80 -2.19 -9.72 9.70
CA PRO A 80 -0.86 -9.23 10.07
C PRO A 80 -0.54 -7.91 9.39
N GLN A 81 0.23 -7.06 10.06
CA GLN A 81 0.61 -5.72 9.59
C GLN A 81 -0.57 -4.73 9.44
N GLY A 82 -1.72 -5.04 10.04
CA GLY A 82 -2.90 -4.18 10.08
C GLY A 82 -3.33 -3.78 11.50
N GLU A 83 -2.47 -3.97 12.50
CA GLU A 83 -2.80 -3.75 13.92
C GLU A 83 -3.05 -2.28 14.23
N HIS A 84 -2.36 -1.37 13.57
CA HIS A 84 -2.58 0.07 13.72
C HIS A 84 -2.42 0.75 12.34
N MET A 85 -3.55 1.02 11.71
CA MET A 85 -3.62 1.70 10.41
C MET A 85 -4.16 3.11 10.56
N VAL A 86 -3.41 4.08 10.06
CA VAL A 86 -3.81 5.48 9.96
C VAL A 86 -4.10 5.81 8.51
N VAL A 87 -5.26 6.40 8.25
CA VAL A 87 -5.66 6.82 6.90
C VAL A 87 -5.43 8.31 6.72
N LEU A 88 -4.76 8.68 5.63
CA LEU A 88 -4.34 10.03 5.30
C LEU A 88 -5.10 10.50 4.06
N GLU A 89 -5.92 11.55 4.19
CA GLU A 89 -6.73 12.05 3.09
C GLU A 89 -5.96 13.07 2.25
N ASN A 90 -5.80 12.78 0.95
CA ASN A 90 -5.37 13.78 -0.03
C ASN A 90 -6.49 14.79 -0.27
N THR A 91 -6.09 16.05 -0.30
CA THR A 91 -6.99 17.20 -0.54
C THR A 91 -6.38 18.09 -1.63
N PRO A 92 -7.11 19.07 -2.18
CA PRO A 92 -6.52 20.03 -3.12
C PRO A 92 -5.33 20.83 -2.58
N ALA A 93 -5.15 20.87 -1.25
CA ALA A 93 -4.05 21.58 -0.60
C ALA A 93 -2.91 20.68 -0.10
N VAL A 94 -3.17 19.40 0.12
CA VAL A 94 -2.20 18.47 0.74
C VAL A 94 -2.19 17.13 0.01
N HIS A 95 -1.01 16.67 -0.36
CA HIS A 95 -0.75 15.35 -0.93
C HIS A 95 0.15 14.54 0.01
N HIS A 96 -0.31 13.36 0.38
CA HIS A 96 0.39 12.45 1.27
C HIS A 96 1.12 11.36 0.48
N VAL A 97 2.34 11.03 0.91
CA VAL A 97 3.16 9.94 0.37
C VAL A 97 3.63 9.06 1.52
N VAL A 98 3.57 7.76 1.34
CA VAL A 98 3.98 6.78 2.36
C VAL A 98 5.29 6.12 1.97
N VAL A 99 6.17 5.95 2.95
CA VAL A 99 7.43 5.22 2.83
C VAL A 99 7.67 4.41 4.11
N CYS A 100 8.53 3.41 4.06
CA CYS A 100 9.20 2.88 5.25
C CYS A 100 10.71 2.97 5.02
N THR A 101 11.36 3.93 5.71
CA THR A 101 12.80 4.18 5.51
C THR A 101 13.67 3.09 6.12
N LEU A 102 13.16 2.34 7.10
CA LEU A 102 13.92 1.34 7.83
C LEU A 102 13.84 -0.07 7.23
N CYS A 103 12.63 -0.53 6.91
CA CYS A 103 12.40 -1.91 6.46
C CYS A 103 11.39 -1.95 5.29
N SER A 104 10.18 -2.45 5.52
CA SER A 104 9.12 -2.53 4.51
C SER A 104 7.74 -2.59 5.15
N CYS A 105 7.54 -1.84 6.26
CA CYS A 105 6.26 -1.76 6.94
C CYS A 105 5.16 -1.28 5.99
N TYR A 106 4.14 -2.09 5.82
CA TYR A 106 3.13 -1.95 4.78
C TYR A 106 1.78 -2.50 5.29
N PRO A 107 0.64 -1.91 4.97
CA PRO A 107 -0.65 -2.37 5.46
C PRO A 107 -1.17 -3.56 4.64
N TRP A 108 -0.69 -4.78 4.95
CA TRP A 108 -1.00 -6.00 4.19
C TRP A 108 -2.49 -6.28 3.99
N PRO A 109 -3.39 -6.10 4.98
CA PRO A 109 -4.80 -6.42 4.80
C PRO A 109 -5.47 -5.69 3.64
N VAL A 110 -4.97 -4.50 3.28
CA VAL A 110 -5.56 -3.63 2.27
C VAL A 110 -4.70 -3.41 1.03
N LEU A 111 -3.38 -3.62 1.10
CA LEU A 111 -2.46 -3.42 -0.03
C LEU A 111 -1.72 -4.70 -0.45
N GLY A 112 -1.87 -5.79 0.30
CA GLY A 112 -1.10 -7.02 0.07
C GLY A 112 0.37 -6.88 0.45
N LEU A 113 1.23 -7.65 -0.19
CA LEU A 113 2.67 -7.58 0.04
C LEU A 113 3.27 -6.32 -0.61
N PRO A 114 4.28 -5.71 0.02
CA PRO A 114 4.93 -4.51 -0.54
C PRO A 114 5.62 -4.85 -1.87
N PRO A 115 5.43 -4.03 -2.91
CA PRO A 115 6.11 -4.22 -4.19
C PRO A 115 7.62 -3.97 -4.07
N SER A 116 8.39 -4.45 -5.05
CA SER A 116 9.85 -4.34 -5.04
C SER A 116 10.32 -2.89 -4.94
N TRP A 117 9.69 -1.98 -5.69
CA TRP A 117 10.05 -0.56 -5.68
C TRP A 117 9.87 0.10 -4.31
N TYR A 118 8.86 -0.29 -3.52
CA TYR A 118 8.64 0.23 -2.16
C TYR A 118 9.78 -0.13 -1.20
N LYS A 119 10.46 -1.24 -1.48
CA LYS A 119 11.63 -1.72 -0.73
C LYS A 119 12.96 -1.18 -1.27
N ASP A 120 12.97 -0.54 -2.43
CA ASP A 120 14.18 -0.02 -3.07
C ASP A 120 14.83 1.06 -2.18
N PRO A 121 16.12 0.93 -1.84
CA PRO A 121 16.87 1.94 -1.11
C PRO A 121 16.88 3.32 -1.77
N ALA A 122 16.86 3.39 -3.12
CA ALA A 122 16.79 4.66 -3.84
C ALA A 122 15.45 5.36 -3.60
N TYR A 123 14.31 4.66 -3.74
CA TYR A 123 12.99 5.20 -3.39
C TYR A 123 12.97 5.72 -1.95
N ARG A 124 13.35 4.86 -0.99
CA ARG A 124 13.30 5.17 0.45
C ARG A 124 14.11 6.40 0.84
N SER A 125 15.29 6.55 0.26
CA SER A 125 16.17 7.69 0.57
C SER A 125 15.78 8.97 -0.14
N ARG A 126 15.24 8.87 -1.36
CA ARG A 126 14.90 10.04 -2.20
C ARG A 126 13.57 10.64 -1.83
N VAL A 127 12.53 9.81 -1.59
CA VAL A 127 11.18 10.32 -1.32
C VAL A 127 11.12 11.22 -0.09
N VAL A 128 11.98 11.00 0.90
CA VAL A 128 12.07 11.85 2.11
C VAL A 128 12.75 13.21 1.82
N ARG A 129 13.72 13.25 0.90
CA ARG A 129 14.51 14.45 0.62
C ARG A 129 13.97 15.28 -0.54
N GLU A 130 13.44 14.62 -1.55
CA GLU A 130 13.00 15.23 -2.81
C GLU A 130 11.68 14.61 -3.29
N PRO A 131 10.59 14.61 -2.45
CA PRO A 131 9.36 13.89 -2.75
C PRO A 131 8.74 14.32 -4.08
N ARG A 132 8.76 15.61 -4.41
CA ARG A 132 8.19 16.11 -5.67
C ARG A 132 8.91 15.57 -6.91
N ALA A 133 10.26 15.43 -6.85
CA ALA A 133 11.02 14.86 -7.95
C ALA A 133 10.65 13.37 -8.14
N VAL A 134 10.53 12.63 -7.03
CA VAL A 134 10.09 11.24 -7.07
C VAL A 134 8.69 11.11 -7.63
N LEU A 135 7.74 11.94 -7.20
CA LEU A 135 6.36 11.94 -7.72
C LEU A 135 6.32 12.24 -9.22
N ALA A 136 7.10 13.20 -9.70
CA ALA A 136 7.17 13.53 -11.13
C ALA A 136 7.69 12.34 -11.98
N GLU A 137 8.64 11.56 -11.47
CA GLU A 137 9.11 10.33 -12.13
C GLU A 137 8.01 9.26 -12.25
N TRP A 138 7.01 9.30 -11.36
CA TRP A 138 5.81 8.45 -11.41
C TRP A 138 4.65 9.08 -12.20
N GLY A 139 4.89 10.23 -12.83
CA GLY A 139 3.89 10.94 -13.62
C GLY A 139 2.94 11.80 -12.80
N THR A 140 3.24 12.05 -11.51
CA THR A 140 2.43 12.90 -10.63
C THR A 140 3.06 14.28 -10.51
N GLU A 141 2.49 15.24 -11.22
CA GLU A 141 2.91 16.65 -11.20
C GLU A 141 1.95 17.47 -10.35
N LEU A 142 2.39 17.85 -9.15
CA LEU A 142 1.58 18.64 -8.22
C LEU A 142 1.87 20.13 -8.36
N ALA A 143 0.82 20.94 -8.33
CA ALA A 143 0.95 22.40 -8.32
C ALA A 143 1.84 22.87 -7.15
N PRO A 144 2.62 23.96 -7.31
CA PRO A 144 3.59 24.41 -6.30
C PRO A 144 2.97 24.68 -4.92
N GLU A 145 1.71 25.09 -4.87
CA GLU A 145 0.94 25.41 -3.65
C GLU A 145 0.46 24.18 -2.88
N VAL A 146 0.45 22.99 -3.49
CA VAL A 146 0.06 21.75 -2.81
C VAL A 146 1.18 21.33 -1.88
N GLU A 147 0.90 21.20 -0.59
CA GLU A 147 1.86 20.70 0.39
C GLU A 147 2.07 19.18 0.21
N VAL A 148 3.30 18.73 0.07
CA VAL A 148 3.63 17.28 0.05
C VAL A 148 4.11 16.86 1.42
N ARG A 149 3.40 15.88 2.02
CA ARG A 149 3.73 15.29 3.32
C ARG A 149 4.15 13.84 3.17
N VAL A 150 5.38 13.53 3.58
CA VAL A 150 5.91 12.16 3.58
C VAL A 150 5.73 11.55 4.96
N HIS A 151 5.15 10.35 5.00
CA HIS A 151 4.87 9.59 6.22
C HIS A 151 5.70 8.32 6.24
N ASP A 152 6.47 8.16 7.31
CA ASP A 152 7.35 7.01 7.50
C ASP A 152 6.62 5.94 8.32
N SER A 153 6.23 4.83 7.67
CA SER A 153 5.63 3.67 8.32
C SER A 153 6.64 2.99 9.24
N SER A 154 6.17 2.53 10.38
CA SER A 154 6.98 1.82 11.37
C SER A 154 6.37 0.46 11.75
N SER A 155 7.02 -0.27 12.64
CA SER A 155 6.45 -1.49 13.23
C SER A 155 5.15 -1.24 14.02
N GLU A 156 4.92 0.00 14.44
CA GLU A 156 3.77 0.38 15.26
C GLU A 156 2.63 0.97 14.45
N VAL A 157 2.95 1.69 13.35
CA VAL A 157 1.95 2.41 12.55
C VAL A 157 2.16 2.13 11.07
N ARG A 158 1.07 1.81 10.34
CA ARG A 158 1.01 1.74 8.88
C ARG A 158 0.07 2.80 8.37
N TYR A 159 0.41 3.35 7.23
CA TYR A 159 -0.38 4.39 6.59
C TYR A 159 -1.04 3.88 5.32
N LEU A 160 -2.26 4.34 5.08
CA LEU A 160 -2.99 4.19 3.82
C LEU A 160 -3.37 5.59 3.34
N VAL A 161 -3.06 5.93 2.11
CA VAL A 161 -3.54 7.18 1.52
C VAL A 161 -4.95 6.98 0.98
N LEU A 162 -5.85 7.87 1.36
CA LEU A 162 -7.16 8.05 0.74
C LEU A 162 -7.00 9.11 -0.38
N PRO A 163 -6.88 8.69 -1.65
CA PRO A 163 -6.69 9.63 -2.74
C PRO A 163 -7.95 10.46 -2.98
N GLN A 164 -7.80 11.60 -3.65
CA GLN A 164 -8.93 12.40 -4.08
C GLN A 164 -9.80 11.61 -5.07
N ARG A 165 -11.12 11.74 -4.94
CA ARG A 165 -12.06 11.20 -5.92
C ARG A 165 -11.92 11.97 -7.24
N PRO A 166 -11.69 11.27 -8.38
CA PRO A 166 -11.61 11.95 -9.66
C PRO A 166 -12.91 12.66 -10.02
N SER A 167 -12.80 13.82 -10.64
CA SER A 167 -13.96 14.53 -11.18
C SER A 167 -14.64 13.71 -12.31
N GLY A 168 -15.96 13.87 -12.46
CA GLY A 168 -16.73 13.14 -13.47
C GLY A 168 -17.10 11.71 -13.08
N THR A 169 -16.83 11.32 -11.82
CA THR A 169 -17.17 9.97 -11.31
C THR A 169 -18.40 9.94 -10.40
N GLU A 170 -19.16 11.04 -10.31
CA GLU A 170 -20.26 11.22 -9.35
C GLU A 170 -21.37 10.19 -9.51
N SER A 171 -21.60 9.68 -10.74
CA SER A 171 -22.62 8.68 -11.06
C SER A 171 -22.11 7.25 -10.99
N MET A 172 -20.82 7.01 -10.75
CA MET A 172 -20.25 5.67 -10.71
C MET A 172 -20.62 4.94 -9.43
N SER A 173 -20.87 3.64 -9.58
CA SER A 173 -21.06 2.72 -8.46
C SER A 173 -19.76 2.54 -7.65
N GLU A 174 -19.90 2.01 -6.44
CA GLU A 174 -18.75 1.71 -5.57
C GLU A 174 -17.79 0.70 -6.24
N GLU A 175 -18.31 -0.27 -7.00
CA GLU A 175 -17.48 -1.24 -7.73
C GLU A 175 -16.70 -0.59 -8.88
N GLU A 176 -17.35 0.27 -9.66
CA GLU A 176 -16.69 1.02 -10.73
C GLU A 176 -15.61 1.97 -10.18
N LEU A 177 -15.90 2.64 -9.08
CA LEU A 177 -14.94 3.50 -8.38
C LEU A 177 -13.73 2.69 -7.86
N ALA A 178 -13.98 1.53 -7.26
CA ALA A 178 -12.90 0.67 -6.77
C ALA A 178 -11.98 0.21 -7.90
N ALA A 179 -12.50 -0.01 -9.11
CA ALA A 179 -11.70 -0.40 -10.28
C ALA A 179 -10.73 0.69 -10.76
N LEU A 180 -10.97 1.96 -10.43
CA LEU A 180 -10.07 3.07 -10.74
C LEU A 180 -8.87 3.16 -9.78
N VAL A 181 -9.03 2.67 -8.54
CA VAL A 181 -8.06 2.86 -7.48
C VAL A 181 -6.90 1.89 -7.61
N THR A 182 -5.70 2.42 -7.78
CA THR A 182 -4.47 1.62 -7.87
C THR A 182 -3.77 1.51 -6.52
N ARG A 183 -2.90 0.51 -6.36
CA ARG A 183 -1.98 0.39 -5.21
C ARG A 183 -1.15 1.66 -5.05
N ASP A 184 -0.62 2.17 -6.14
CA ASP A 184 0.31 3.29 -6.15
C ASP A 184 -0.36 4.59 -5.72
N ALA A 185 -1.66 4.77 -6.04
CA ALA A 185 -2.46 5.87 -5.53
C ALA A 185 -2.70 5.77 -4.01
N MET A 186 -2.84 4.55 -3.48
CA MET A 186 -3.02 4.32 -2.04
C MET A 186 -1.72 4.39 -1.22
N VAL A 187 -0.57 4.37 -1.88
CA VAL A 187 0.75 4.73 -1.30
C VAL A 187 1.02 6.23 -1.48
N GLY A 188 0.33 6.88 -2.41
CA GLY A 188 0.44 8.29 -2.70
C GLY A 188 1.52 8.65 -3.70
N VAL A 189 2.06 7.69 -4.47
CA VAL A 189 3.05 7.99 -5.53
C VAL A 189 2.39 8.34 -6.87
N THR A 190 1.10 8.00 -7.04
CA THR A 190 0.29 8.42 -8.19
C THR A 190 -1.03 9.03 -7.74
N GLU A 191 -1.70 9.76 -8.61
CA GLU A 191 -3.11 10.13 -8.48
C GLU A 191 -4.01 9.08 -9.13
N VAL A 192 -5.31 9.11 -8.78
CA VAL A 192 -6.30 8.26 -9.45
C VAL A 192 -6.72 8.97 -10.74
N ALA A 193 -6.51 8.31 -11.88
CA ALA A 193 -6.91 8.86 -13.17
C ALA A 193 -8.43 8.95 -13.29
N ALA A 194 -8.93 10.02 -13.91
CA ALA A 194 -10.31 10.09 -14.36
C ALA A 194 -10.54 9.06 -15.49
N PRO A 195 -11.76 8.49 -15.58
CA PRO A 195 -12.10 7.52 -16.63
C PRO A 195 -12.09 8.11 -18.03
#